data_1d782c2b3ee84b2215f022f18c79a2da
#
_entry.id   1d782c2b3ee84b2215f022f18c79a2da
#
_cell.length_a   1.000
_cell.length_b   1.000
_cell.length_c   1.000
_cell.angle_alpha   90.00
_cell.angle_beta   90.00
_cell.angle_gamma   90.00
#
_symmetry.space_group_name_H-M   'P 1'
#
loop_
_entity.id
_entity.type
_entity.pdbx_description
1 polymer ?
#
loop_
_entity_poly.entity_id
_entity_poly.type
_entity_poly.pdbx_seq_one_letter_code
_entity_poly.pdbx_strand_id
1 'polypeptide(L)'
;PWCVSRQLWWGHRIPAWYDADGKVYVAEDEAAAQALAGEGVALTQDNDVLDTWFSSALWPFGTLGWPDQTEALARHYPNDVLISGFDILFFWDARMAMQ
;
A
#
# COMPACT_ATOMS: atom_id res chain seq x y z
N PRO A 1 -15.35 -4.49 6.76
CA PRO A 1 -14.00 -4.05 7.09
C PRO A 1 -12.95 -4.99 6.49
N TRP A 2 -11.84 -4.44 6.08
CA TRP A 2 -10.72 -5.19 5.52
C TRP A 2 -9.45 -4.83 6.30
N CYS A 3 -8.89 -5.83 7.00
CA CYS A 3 -7.59 -5.69 7.64
C CYS A 3 -6.50 -5.89 6.60
N VAL A 4 -5.66 -4.88 6.41
CA VAL A 4 -4.61 -4.89 5.38
C VAL A 4 -3.27 -5.44 5.88
N SER A 5 -3.12 -5.67 7.18
CA SER A 5 -1.91 -6.24 7.77
C SER A 5 -1.93 -7.77 7.78
N ARG A 6 -0.79 -8.39 7.54
CA ARG A 6 -0.58 -9.85 7.56
C ARG A 6 0.72 -10.19 8.26
N GLN A 7 0.71 -11.30 9.01
CA GLN A 7 1.85 -11.87 9.71
C GLN A 7 2.48 -12.96 8.82
N LEU A 8 3.22 -12.54 7.82
CA LEU A 8 3.89 -13.42 6.85
C LEU A 8 5.41 -13.29 6.95
N TRP A 9 6.13 -14.33 6.52
CA TRP A 9 7.58 -14.37 6.56
C TRP A 9 8.24 -13.31 5.68
N TRP A 10 7.60 -12.96 4.57
CA TRP A 10 8.06 -11.89 3.71
C TRP A 10 6.92 -11.28 2.89
N GLY A 11 7.15 -10.10 2.38
CA GLY A 11 6.20 -9.30 1.66
C GLY A 11 6.60 -7.82 1.73
N HIS A 12 5.70 -6.94 1.38
CA HIS A 12 5.90 -5.51 1.57
C HIS A 12 5.61 -5.12 3.01
N ARG A 13 6.64 -4.79 3.78
CA ARG A 13 6.47 -4.32 5.14
C ARG A 13 5.62 -3.05 5.16
N ILE A 14 4.75 -2.97 6.16
CA ILE A 14 3.92 -1.78 6.37
C ILE A 14 4.84 -0.59 6.64
N PRO A 15 4.74 0.51 5.87
CA PRO A 15 5.60 1.69 6.01
C PRO A 15 5.16 2.59 7.17
N ALA A 16 5.05 2.00 8.34
CA ALA A 16 4.68 2.65 9.59
C ALA A 16 5.72 2.40 10.66
N TRP A 17 6.06 3.44 11.39
CA TRP A 17 7.02 3.43 12.49
C TRP A 17 6.34 3.91 13.77
N TYR A 18 6.71 3.33 14.88
CA TYR A 18 6.17 3.62 16.19
C TYR A 18 7.26 4.16 17.12
N ASP A 19 6.94 5.20 17.88
CA ASP A 19 7.78 5.64 18.97
C ASP A 19 7.45 4.90 20.29
N ALA A 20 8.18 5.23 21.34
CA ALA A 20 7.99 4.62 22.65
C ALA A 20 6.60 4.88 23.27
N ASP A 21 5.92 5.93 22.84
CA ASP A 21 4.59 6.32 23.32
C ASP A 21 3.47 5.69 22.46
N GLY A 22 3.83 4.93 21.42
CA GLY A 22 2.90 4.28 20.50
C GLY A 22 2.35 5.20 19.43
N LYS A 23 2.91 6.39 19.23
CA LYS A 23 2.53 7.27 18.14
C LYS A 23 3.06 6.74 16.81
N VAL A 24 2.23 6.81 15.79
CA VAL A 24 2.50 6.26 14.47
C VAL A 24 2.99 7.33 13.50
N TYR A 25 4.05 7.01 12.78
CA TYR A 25 4.61 7.83 11.70
C TYR A 25 4.62 7.01 10.42
N VAL A 26 3.96 7.50 9.37
CA VAL A 26 3.90 6.83 8.06
C VAL A 26 4.81 7.57 7.09
N ALA A 27 5.75 6.85 6.48
CA ALA A 27 6.72 7.43 5.56
C ALA A 27 7.25 6.36 4.58
N GLU A 28 7.94 6.78 3.54
CA GLU A 28 8.51 5.87 2.54
C GLU A 28 9.67 5.05 3.09
N ASP A 29 10.45 5.64 3.99
CA ASP A 29 11.60 5.01 4.62
C ASP A 29 11.81 5.49 6.07
N GLU A 30 12.77 4.87 6.75
CA GLU A 30 13.10 5.19 8.13
C GLU A 30 13.61 6.64 8.29
N ALA A 31 14.37 7.14 7.33
CA ALA A 31 14.90 8.50 7.38
C ALA A 31 13.78 9.56 7.32
N ALA A 32 12.79 9.33 6.45
CA ALA A 32 11.62 10.19 6.35
C ALA A 32 10.75 10.09 7.61
N ALA A 33 10.58 8.89 8.18
CA ALA A 33 9.86 8.70 9.44
C ALA A 33 10.57 9.41 10.59
N GLN A 34 11.90 9.33 10.65
CA GLN A 34 12.72 10.03 11.66
C GLN A 34 12.59 11.55 11.54
N ALA A 35 12.53 12.08 10.30
CA ALA A 35 12.32 13.51 10.08
C ALA A 35 10.94 13.98 10.61
N LEU A 36 9.92 13.13 10.50
CA LEU A 36 8.58 13.41 11.02
C LEU A 36 8.52 13.33 12.56
N ALA A 37 9.23 12.38 13.16
CA ALA A 37 9.25 12.18 14.60
C ALA A 37 10.10 13.20 15.36
N GLY A 38 11.16 13.69 14.69
CA GLY A 38 12.18 14.56 15.28
C GLY A 38 13.47 13.83 15.63
N GLU A 39 14.55 14.58 15.78
CA GLU A 39 15.85 14.02 16.13
C GLU A 39 15.83 13.35 17.51
N GLY A 40 16.46 12.19 17.60
CA GLY A 40 16.64 11.46 18.85
C GLY A 40 15.45 10.60 19.28
N VAL A 41 14.35 10.57 18.53
CA VAL A 41 13.22 9.67 18.81
C VAL A 41 13.56 8.28 18.27
N ALA A 42 13.54 7.26 19.13
CA ALA A 42 13.73 5.87 18.72
C ALA A 42 12.46 5.37 18.03
N LEU A 43 12.59 4.90 16.79
CA LEU A 43 11.49 4.38 15.99
C LEU A 43 11.64 2.88 15.76
N THR A 44 10.52 2.18 15.78
CA THR A 44 10.44 0.75 15.42
C THR A 44 9.44 0.60 14.30
N GLN A 45 9.88 0.02 13.17
CA GLN A 45 8.99 -0.26 12.04
C GLN A 45 8.03 -1.39 12.37
N ASP A 46 6.81 -1.29 11.88
CA ASP A 46 5.83 -2.36 11.95
C ASP A 46 6.41 -3.68 11.38
N ASN A 47 6.18 -4.79 12.08
CA ASN A 47 6.69 -6.10 11.68
C ASN A 47 5.77 -6.82 10.68
N ASP A 48 4.54 -6.36 10.53
CA ASP A 48 3.60 -6.93 9.61
C ASP A 48 3.87 -6.50 8.17
N VAL A 49 3.34 -7.26 7.24
CA VAL A 49 3.38 -6.94 5.80
C VAL A 49 1.98 -6.60 5.30
N LEU A 50 1.92 -5.93 4.16
CA LEU A 50 0.64 -5.63 3.52
C LEU A 50 0.02 -6.89 2.92
N ASP A 51 -1.30 -6.98 2.98
CA ASP A 51 -2.08 -7.98 2.27
C ASP A 51 -1.76 -7.93 0.77
N THR A 52 -1.59 -9.07 0.15
CA THR A 52 -1.36 -9.22 -1.29
C THR A 52 -2.39 -8.46 -2.12
N TRP A 53 -3.66 -8.49 -1.71
CA TRP A 53 -4.73 -7.80 -2.40
C TRP A 53 -4.65 -6.28 -2.33
N PHE A 54 -3.94 -5.73 -1.35
CA PHE A 54 -3.66 -4.30 -1.31
C PHE A 54 -2.71 -3.90 -2.46
N SER A 55 -1.59 -4.60 -2.60
CA SER A 55 -0.62 -4.31 -3.66
C SER A 55 -1.18 -4.61 -5.05
N SER A 56 -1.94 -5.70 -5.21
CA SER A 56 -2.53 -6.05 -6.50
C SER A 56 -3.58 -5.06 -6.99
N ALA A 57 -4.28 -4.40 -6.08
CA ALA A 57 -5.25 -3.36 -6.42
C ALA A 57 -4.60 -2.10 -7.04
N LEU A 58 -3.29 -1.92 -6.89
CA LEU A 58 -2.55 -0.81 -7.52
C LEU A 58 -2.25 -1.06 -9.00
N TRP A 59 -2.43 -2.29 -9.50
CA TRP A 59 -2.07 -2.69 -10.85
C TRP A 59 -2.64 -1.81 -11.96
N PRO A 60 -3.95 -1.43 -11.94
CA PRO A 60 -4.56 -0.68 -13.03
C PRO A 60 -3.91 0.68 -13.31
N PHE A 61 -3.28 1.30 -12.33
CA PHE A 61 -2.65 2.61 -12.46
C PHE A 61 -1.14 2.57 -12.19
N GLY A 62 -0.65 1.69 -11.33
CA GLY A 62 0.78 1.57 -11.04
C GLY A 62 1.59 1.17 -12.28
N THR A 63 1.04 0.29 -13.13
CA THR A 63 1.68 -0.13 -14.38
C THR A 63 1.68 0.95 -15.47
N LEU A 64 0.86 1.97 -15.33
CA LEU A 64 0.77 3.11 -16.25
C LEU A 64 1.62 4.32 -15.83
N GLY A 65 2.39 4.17 -14.76
CA GLY A 65 3.37 5.16 -14.30
C GLY A 65 2.95 5.97 -13.08
N TRP A 66 1.75 5.73 -12.50
CA TRP A 66 1.38 6.39 -11.24
C TRP A 66 2.48 6.18 -10.15
N PRO A 67 2.85 7.21 -9.35
CA PRO A 67 2.16 8.49 -9.12
C PRO A 67 2.47 9.61 -10.12
N ASP A 68 3.30 9.37 -11.12
CA ASP A 68 3.58 10.37 -12.14
C ASP A 68 2.37 10.59 -13.06
N GLN A 69 2.23 11.80 -13.59
CA GLN A 69 1.18 12.15 -14.54
C GLN A 69 1.64 11.79 -15.96
N THR A 70 1.54 10.50 -16.31
CA THR A 70 1.96 10.01 -17.63
C THR A 70 0.82 10.09 -18.66
N GLU A 71 1.17 10.14 -19.94
CA GLU A 71 0.20 10.06 -21.04
C GLU A 71 -0.56 8.73 -21.01
N ALA A 72 0.13 7.63 -20.71
CA ALA A 72 -0.48 6.30 -20.61
C ALA A 72 -1.53 6.25 -19.48
N LEU A 73 -1.25 6.86 -18.33
CA LEU A 73 -2.19 6.95 -17.21
C LEU A 73 -3.42 7.78 -17.60
N ALA A 74 -3.23 8.95 -18.20
CA ALA A 74 -4.32 9.83 -18.60
C ALA A 74 -5.23 9.19 -19.67
N ARG A 75 -4.66 8.33 -20.53
CA ARG A 75 -5.38 7.69 -21.63
C ARG A 75 -6.10 6.41 -21.24
N HIS A 76 -5.53 5.60 -20.35
CA HIS A 76 -5.95 4.23 -20.08
C HIS A 76 -6.49 3.98 -18.68
N TYR A 77 -6.48 4.99 -17.80
CA TYR A 77 -7.08 4.92 -16.49
C TYR A 77 -8.20 5.97 -16.34
N PRO A 78 -9.37 5.62 -15.80
CA PRO A 78 -9.78 4.31 -15.33
C PRO A 78 -10.00 3.30 -16.46
N ASN A 79 -9.86 2.00 -16.13
CA ASN A 79 -10.00 0.91 -17.09
C ASN A 79 -11.48 0.69 -17.44
N ASP A 80 -11.74 0.34 -18.70
CA ASP A 80 -13.11 0.07 -19.18
C ASP A 80 -13.58 -1.36 -18.89
N VAL A 81 -12.64 -2.30 -18.82
CA VAL A 81 -12.93 -3.73 -18.67
C VAL A 81 -11.94 -4.39 -17.71
N LEU A 82 -12.46 -5.18 -16.77
CA LEU A 82 -11.71 -6.07 -15.92
C LEU A 82 -12.21 -7.50 -16.12
N ILE A 83 -11.30 -8.43 -16.39
CA ILE A 83 -11.61 -9.84 -16.55
C ILE A 83 -10.90 -10.62 -15.45
N SER A 84 -11.66 -11.34 -14.65
CA SER A 84 -11.13 -12.17 -13.56
C SER A 84 -11.93 -13.44 -13.35
N GLY A 85 -11.54 -14.27 -12.37
CA GLY A 85 -12.31 -15.42 -11.93
C GLY A 85 -13.40 -15.05 -10.93
N PHE A 86 -14.56 -15.67 -11.00
CA PHE A 86 -15.66 -15.37 -10.08
C PHE A 86 -15.31 -15.71 -8.61
N ASP A 87 -14.41 -16.64 -8.38
CA ASP A 87 -13.90 -17.07 -7.08
C ASP A 87 -13.06 -15.99 -6.37
N ILE A 88 -12.54 -15.01 -7.12
CA ILE A 88 -11.77 -13.88 -6.58
C ILE A 88 -12.49 -12.53 -6.73
N LEU A 89 -13.77 -12.55 -7.00
CA LEU A 89 -14.57 -11.34 -7.19
C LEU A 89 -14.50 -10.41 -5.97
N PHE A 90 -14.65 -10.94 -4.77
CA PHE A 90 -14.59 -10.16 -3.53
C PHE A 90 -13.16 -9.82 -3.11
N PHE A 91 -12.20 -10.69 -3.42
CA PHE A 91 -10.82 -10.49 -3.01
C PHE A 91 -10.09 -9.51 -3.91
N TRP A 92 -10.34 -9.54 -5.18
CA TRP A 92 -9.65 -8.70 -6.15
C TRP A 92 -10.54 -7.59 -6.72
N ASP A 93 -11.58 -7.94 -7.44
CA ASP A 93 -12.38 -6.97 -8.20
C ASP A 93 -13.02 -5.92 -7.29
N ALA A 94 -13.68 -6.36 -6.22
CA ALA A 94 -14.31 -5.46 -5.27
C ALA A 94 -13.30 -4.56 -4.55
N ARG A 95 -12.11 -5.11 -4.19
CA ARG A 95 -11.06 -4.33 -3.53
C ARG A 95 -10.41 -3.33 -4.45
N MET A 96 -10.17 -3.68 -5.72
CA MET A 96 -9.74 -2.71 -6.74
C MET A 96 -10.75 -1.58 -6.93
N ALA A 97 -12.03 -1.91 -6.98
CA ALA A 97 -13.08 -0.91 -7.16
C ALA A 97 -13.20 0.05 -5.96
N MET A 98 -12.81 -0.39 -4.76
CA MET A 98 -12.82 0.43 -3.55
C MET A 98 -11.58 1.33 -3.41
N GLN A 99 -10.50 1.01 -4.05
CA GLN A 99 -9.25 1.78 -4.03
C GLN A 99 -9.18 2.74 -5.22
#